data_238c336d22d0a9d948debeaa5e639d1a
#
_entry.id   238c336d22d0a9d948debeaa5e639d1a
#
_cell.length_a   1.000
_cell.length_b   1.000
_cell.length_c   1.000
_cell.angle_alpha   90.00
_cell.angle_beta   90.00
_cell.angle_gamma   90.00
#
_symmetry.space_group_name_H-M   'P 1'
#
loop_
_entity.id
_entity.type
_entity.pdbx_description
1 polymer ?
#
loop_
_entity_poly.entity_id
_entity_poly.type
_entity_poly.pdbx_seq_one_letter_code
_entity_poly.pdbx_strand_id
1 'polypeptide(L)'
;MRRAIFLLSALALASCAPLGRQSFSPNPAGPDTQTISAADAFNGRLPLVSILPDTQDFQAPLKHAVQQALAIKPDAQFQVMAEAPATGNPDTDAQTLATLAPQAKAIAKSIVADGVSDSSVSVGAKTAGLDQVVLVYVK
;
A
#
# COMPACT_ATOMS: atom_id res chain seq x y z
N MET A 1 69.77 32.75 -10.69
CA MET A 1 68.72 33.77 -10.56
C MET A 1 67.54 33.29 -11.35
N ARG A 2 66.33 33.26 -10.79
CA ARG A 2 65.12 32.75 -11.42
C ARG A 2 64.88 31.25 -11.31
N ARG A 3 64.64 30.79 -10.10
CA ARG A 3 64.07 29.46 -9.85
C ARG A 3 63.28 29.50 -8.56
N ALA A 4 62.15 30.05 -8.61
CA ALA A 4 61.21 29.93 -7.49
C ALA A 4 59.91 30.51 -8.01
N ILE A 5 59.02 29.71 -8.44
CA ILE A 5 57.58 29.98 -8.59
C ILE A 5 57.00 28.80 -9.40
N PHE A 6 56.84 27.65 -8.81
CA PHE A 6 55.96 26.61 -9.33
C PHE A 6 55.73 25.56 -8.25
N LEU A 7 55.22 25.94 -7.12
CA LEU A 7 54.86 24.98 -6.09
C LEU A 7 53.69 25.51 -5.24
N LEU A 8 52.62 25.96 -5.85
CA LEU A 8 51.45 26.40 -5.11
C LEU A 8 50.15 26.26 -5.89
N SER A 9 49.95 25.13 -6.56
CA SER A 9 48.66 24.91 -7.24
C SER A 9 48.16 23.47 -7.19
N ALA A 10 48.49 22.75 -6.12
CA ALA A 10 48.05 21.34 -6.00
C ALA A 10 47.30 21.01 -4.70
N LEU A 11 46.71 21.98 -4.05
CA LEU A 11 46.04 21.71 -2.77
C LEU A 11 44.55 22.14 -2.69
N ALA A 12 43.87 22.20 -3.81
CA ALA A 12 42.47 22.63 -3.78
C ALA A 12 41.47 21.61 -4.30
N LEU A 13 41.81 20.33 -4.40
CA LEU A 13 40.89 19.31 -4.93
C LEU A 13 40.56 18.14 -3.97
N ALA A 14 40.91 18.28 -2.72
CA ALA A 14 40.65 17.20 -1.73
C ALA A 14 39.49 17.48 -0.79
N SER A 15 38.59 18.37 -1.12
CA SER A 15 37.50 18.74 -0.21
C SER A 15 36.08 18.52 -0.75
N CYS A 16 35.93 17.64 -1.69
CA CYS A 16 34.61 17.11 -2.01
C CYS A 16 34.52 15.64 -1.57
N ALA A 17 34.76 15.38 -0.31
CA ALA A 17 34.21 14.17 0.28
C ALA A 17 32.69 14.32 0.25
N PRO A 18 31.97 13.42 -0.39
CA PRO A 18 30.52 13.48 -0.40
C PRO A 18 30.00 13.21 1.01
N LEU A 19 29.82 14.27 1.75
CA LEU A 19 29.17 14.25 3.06
C LEU A 19 27.76 13.63 3.00
N GLY A 20 27.24 13.50 1.80
CA GLY A 20 25.89 12.99 1.61
C GLY A 20 25.71 11.48 1.75
N ARG A 21 26.74 10.68 1.53
CA ARG A 21 26.56 9.23 1.52
C ARG A 21 26.47 8.59 2.89
N GLN A 22 27.09 9.20 3.87
CA GLN A 22 27.02 8.66 5.24
C GLN A 22 25.78 9.16 6.00
N SER A 23 25.27 10.34 5.65
CA SER A 23 24.07 10.88 6.27
C SER A 23 22.79 10.21 5.78
N PHE A 24 22.86 9.54 4.64
CA PHE A 24 21.72 8.82 4.05
C PHE A 24 21.93 7.31 4.01
N SER A 25 23.00 6.82 4.62
CA SER A 25 23.07 5.38 4.87
C SER A 25 21.99 5.06 5.89
N PRO A 26 20.92 4.37 5.53
CA PRO A 26 19.98 3.90 6.51
C PRO A 26 20.78 3.05 7.48
N ASN A 27 20.70 3.37 8.74
CA ASN A 27 21.28 2.52 9.76
C ASN A 27 20.67 1.12 9.60
N PRO A 28 21.42 0.10 9.21
CA PRO A 28 20.87 -1.21 8.95
C PRO A 28 20.47 -1.94 10.23
N ALA A 29 20.57 -1.30 11.36
CA ALA A 29 20.31 -1.91 12.64
C ALA A 29 18.81 -1.96 12.93
N GLY A 30 18.19 -3.06 12.62
CA GLY A 30 17.02 -3.51 13.33
C GLY A 30 15.65 -2.98 12.84
N PRO A 31 14.86 -2.34 13.69
CA PRO A 31 13.44 -2.09 13.44
C PRO A 31 13.15 -1.25 12.19
N ASP A 32 14.07 -0.40 11.77
CA ASP A 32 13.89 0.49 10.64
C ASP A 32 13.78 -0.27 9.31
N THR A 33 14.57 -1.32 9.15
CA THR A 33 14.50 -2.15 7.94
C THR A 33 13.19 -2.93 7.87
N GLN A 34 12.67 -3.37 9.01
CA GLN A 34 11.37 -4.04 9.07
C GLN A 34 10.23 -3.05 8.83
N THR A 35 10.36 -1.84 9.34
CA THR A 35 9.39 -0.76 9.14
C THR A 35 9.36 -0.34 7.68
N ILE A 36 10.51 -0.23 7.02
CA ILE A 36 10.60 0.08 5.59
C ILE A 36 10.02 -1.07 4.77
N SER A 37 10.33 -2.32 5.10
CA SER A 37 9.75 -3.48 4.39
C SER A 37 8.24 -3.59 4.60
N ALA A 38 7.75 -3.24 5.78
CA ALA A 38 6.32 -3.16 6.05
C ALA A 38 5.69 -1.99 5.29
N ALA A 39 6.33 -0.83 5.27
CA ALA A 39 5.89 0.33 4.49
C ALA A 39 5.93 0.03 2.99
N ASP A 40 6.93 -0.68 2.49
CA ASP A 40 7.01 -1.09 1.09
C ASP A 40 5.96 -2.16 0.75
N ALA A 41 5.61 -3.01 1.68
CA ALA A 41 4.47 -3.92 1.52
C ALA A 41 3.13 -3.16 1.49
N PHE A 42 3.06 -2.00 2.12
CA PHE A 42 1.95 -1.05 2.04
C PHE A 42 2.08 -0.08 0.88
N ASN A 43 3.29 0.25 0.44
CA ASN A 43 3.53 1.12 -0.70
C ASN A 43 3.00 0.49 -1.98
N GLY A 44 2.01 1.12 -2.53
CA GLY A 44 1.27 0.64 -3.69
C GLY A 44 -0.04 -0.06 -3.34
N ARG A 45 -0.39 -0.16 -2.06
CA ARG A 45 -1.65 -0.75 -1.62
C ARG A 45 -2.52 0.25 -0.86
N LEU A 46 -2.60 1.46 -1.36
CA LEU A 46 -3.71 2.32 -0.95
C LEU A 46 -5.00 1.69 -1.46
N PRO A 47 -6.01 1.57 -0.63
CA PRO A 47 -7.29 1.08 -1.08
C PRO A 47 -7.86 2.01 -2.16
N LEU A 48 -8.34 1.43 -3.23
CA LEU A 48 -9.06 2.15 -4.28
C LEU A 48 -10.36 2.75 -3.73
N VAL A 49 -11.04 1.97 -2.90
CA VAL A 49 -12.29 2.35 -2.24
C VAL A 49 -12.31 1.76 -0.84
N SER A 50 -12.81 2.53 0.12
CA SER A 50 -13.11 2.09 1.49
C SER A 50 -14.61 2.18 1.71
N ILE A 51 -15.23 1.08 2.10
CA ILE A 51 -16.67 0.97 2.28
C ILE A 51 -16.95 0.59 3.72
N LEU A 52 -17.64 1.48 4.44
CA LEU A 52 -18.02 1.24 5.83
C LEU A 52 -19.15 0.18 5.90
N PRO A 53 -19.28 -0.52 7.03
CA PRO A 53 -20.43 -1.38 7.29
C PRO A 53 -21.72 -0.60 7.04
N ASP A 54 -22.75 -1.30 6.58
CA ASP A 54 -24.07 -0.75 6.32
C ASP A 54 -24.17 0.32 5.22
N THR A 55 -23.10 0.60 4.51
CA THR A 55 -23.15 1.45 3.31
C THR A 55 -23.88 0.71 2.19
N GLN A 56 -25.05 1.19 1.80
CA GLN A 56 -25.86 0.58 0.74
C GLN A 56 -25.56 1.19 -0.64
N ASP A 57 -25.23 2.46 -0.70
CA ASP A 57 -25.03 3.21 -1.97
C ASP A 57 -23.55 3.23 -2.41
N PHE A 58 -22.88 2.08 -2.36
CA PHE A 58 -21.47 1.98 -2.77
C PHE A 58 -21.29 1.70 -4.28
N GLN A 59 -22.34 1.29 -4.98
CA GLN A 59 -22.24 0.76 -6.35
C GLN A 59 -21.74 1.79 -7.36
N ALA A 60 -22.29 3.00 -7.35
CA ALA A 60 -21.92 4.02 -8.32
C ALA A 60 -20.47 4.52 -8.14
N PRO A 61 -20.00 4.88 -6.94
CA PRO A 61 -18.59 5.25 -6.74
C PRO A 61 -17.63 4.07 -6.97
N LEU A 62 -18.02 2.84 -6.60
CA LEU A 62 -17.22 1.65 -6.87
C LEU A 62 -17.04 1.43 -8.38
N LYS A 63 -18.13 1.45 -9.14
CA LYS A 63 -18.11 1.32 -10.61
C LYS A 63 -17.18 2.35 -11.25
N HIS A 64 -17.30 3.61 -10.85
CA HIS A 64 -16.44 4.67 -11.36
C HIS A 64 -14.95 4.39 -11.08
N ALA A 65 -14.63 4.00 -9.86
CA ALA A 65 -13.26 3.67 -9.46
C ALA A 65 -12.72 2.45 -10.22
N VAL A 66 -13.51 1.40 -10.39
CA VAL A 66 -13.15 0.21 -11.16
C VAL A 66 -12.88 0.56 -12.62
N GLN A 67 -13.73 1.35 -13.25
CA GLN A 67 -13.56 1.78 -14.64
C GLN A 67 -12.29 2.62 -14.82
N GLN A 68 -11.98 3.52 -13.89
CA GLN A 68 -10.74 4.28 -13.92
C GLN A 68 -9.51 3.38 -13.77
N ALA A 69 -9.56 2.41 -12.86
CA ALA A 69 -8.48 1.46 -12.69
C ALA A 69 -8.24 0.63 -13.95
N LEU A 70 -9.29 0.14 -14.61
CA LEU A 70 -9.21 -0.60 -15.86
C LEU A 70 -8.74 0.25 -17.03
N ALA A 71 -9.04 1.55 -17.06
CA ALA A 71 -8.53 2.47 -18.06
C ALA A 71 -7.00 2.66 -17.96
N ILE A 72 -6.46 2.59 -16.75
CA ILE A 72 -5.01 2.69 -16.50
C ILE A 72 -4.34 1.32 -16.72
N LYS A 73 -4.98 0.25 -16.22
CA LYS A 73 -4.47 -1.12 -16.27
C LYS A 73 -5.61 -2.07 -16.65
N PRO A 74 -5.73 -2.44 -17.94
CA PRO A 74 -6.83 -3.29 -18.43
C PRO A 74 -6.86 -4.70 -17.83
N ASP A 75 -5.72 -5.20 -17.37
CA ASP A 75 -5.53 -6.48 -16.69
C ASP A 75 -5.46 -6.37 -15.17
N ALA A 76 -5.96 -5.28 -14.60
CA ALA A 76 -5.96 -5.07 -13.17
C ALA A 76 -6.66 -6.19 -12.41
N GLN A 77 -6.04 -6.60 -11.32
CA GLN A 77 -6.63 -7.54 -10.37
C GLN A 77 -7.17 -6.78 -9.16
N PHE A 78 -8.30 -7.19 -8.66
CA PHE A 78 -8.97 -6.56 -7.53
C PHE A 78 -8.97 -7.50 -6.33
N GLN A 79 -8.68 -6.95 -5.18
CA GLN A 79 -8.74 -7.66 -3.92
C GLN A 79 -9.70 -6.94 -2.98
N VAL A 80 -10.78 -7.60 -2.61
CA VAL A 80 -11.74 -7.12 -1.62
C VAL A 80 -11.37 -7.70 -0.27
N MET A 81 -11.07 -6.84 0.70
CA MET A 81 -10.58 -7.24 2.01
C MET A 81 -11.51 -6.72 3.11
N ALA A 82 -12.14 -7.61 3.85
CA ALA A 82 -12.84 -7.25 5.08
C ALA A 82 -11.82 -7.05 6.20
N GLU A 83 -11.86 -5.92 6.85
CA GLU A 83 -10.98 -5.61 7.98
C GLU A 83 -11.79 -5.27 9.23
N ALA A 84 -11.31 -5.74 10.37
CA ALA A 84 -11.87 -5.42 11.67
C ALA A 84 -10.74 -5.29 12.71
N PRO A 85 -10.91 -4.46 13.75
CA PRO A 85 -9.94 -4.35 14.82
C PRO A 85 -9.71 -5.70 15.51
N ALA A 86 -8.47 -5.97 15.88
CA ALA A 86 -8.14 -7.11 16.72
C ALA A 86 -8.58 -6.84 18.17
N THR A 87 -9.42 -7.70 18.73
CA THR A 87 -9.86 -7.60 20.12
C THR A 87 -8.99 -8.38 21.09
N GLY A 88 -8.08 -9.21 20.55
CA GLY A 88 -7.31 -10.16 21.33
C GLY A 88 -8.05 -11.47 21.63
N ASN A 89 -9.28 -11.60 21.19
CA ASN A 89 -10.06 -12.84 21.27
C ASN A 89 -10.34 -13.35 19.85
N PRO A 90 -9.72 -14.45 19.43
CA PRO A 90 -9.87 -14.98 18.08
C PRO A 90 -11.30 -15.31 17.66
N ASP A 91 -12.13 -15.79 18.60
CA ASP A 91 -13.51 -16.13 18.33
C ASP A 91 -14.36 -14.88 18.06
N THR A 92 -14.14 -13.83 18.83
CA THR A 92 -14.80 -12.54 18.65
C THR A 92 -14.37 -11.90 17.32
N ASP A 93 -13.08 -11.94 17.03
CA ASP A 93 -12.53 -11.41 15.78
C ASP A 93 -13.11 -12.15 14.57
N ALA A 94 -13.17 -13.47 14.62
CA ALA A 94 -13.75 -14.30 13.56
C ALA A 94 -15.25 -13.99 13.36
N GLN A 95 -16.02 -13.82 14.44
CA GLN A 95 -17.42 -13.44 14.35
C GLN A 95 -17.61 -12.06 13.72
N THR A 96 -16.79 -11.09 14.10
CA THR A 96 -16.83 -9.73 13.54
C THR A 96 -16.52 -9.76 12.04
N LEU A 97 -15.49 -10.47 11.63
CA LEU A 97 -15.16 -10.63 10.21
C LEU A 97 -16.26 -11.37 9.44
N ALA A 98 -16.92 -12.35 10.07
CA ALA A 98 -18.03 -13.07 9.46
C ALA A 98 -19.24 -12.16 9.18
N THR A 99 -19.48 -11.12 9.99
CA THR A 99 -20.53 -10.14 9.74
C THR A 99 -20.25 -9.26 8.51
N LEU A 100 -18.98 -9.02 8.18
CA LEU A 100 -18.56 -8.26 7.01
C LEU A 100 -18.52 -9.08 5.72
N ALA A 101 -18.48 -10.40 5.83
CA ALA A 101 -18.34 -11.30 4.68
C ALA A 101 -19.43 -11.15 3.62
N PRO A 102 -20.71 -10.99 3.95
CA PRO A 102 -21.78 -10.77 2.97
C PRO A 102 -21.55 -9.48 2.16
N GLN A 103 -21.15 -8.39 2.82
CA GLN A 103 -20.86 -7.12 2.16
C GLN A 103 -19.64 -7.23 1.25
N ALA A 104 -18.56 -7.85 1.70
CA ALA A 104 -17.37 -8.09 0.89
C ALA A 104 -17.69 -8.91 -0.37
N LYS A 105 -18.54 -9.94 -0.25
CA LYS A 105 -19.01 -10.72 -1.41
C LYS A 105 -19.90 -9.91 -2.35
N ALA A 106 -20.75 -9.04 -1.82
CA ALA A 106 -21.58 -8.17 -2.64
C ALA A 106 -20.74 -7.17 -3.44
N ILE A 107 -19.70 -6.62 -2.82
CA ILE A 107 -18.74 -5.73 -3.47
C ILE A 107 -17.99 -6.47 -4.58
N ALA A 108 -17.48 -7.66 -4.32
CA ALA A 108 -16.80 -8.49 -5.32
C ALA A 108 -17.71 -8.80 -6.52
N LYS A 109 -18.96 -9.15 -6.28
CA LYS A 109 -19.95 -9.36 -7.36
C LYS A 109 -20.21 -8.10 -8.16
N SER A 110 -20.27 -6.94 -7.53
CA SER A 110 -20.40 -5.65 -8.21
C SER A 110 -19.21 -5.39 -9.15
N ILE A 111 -17.98 -5.66 -8.70
CA ILE A 111 -16.78 -5.49 -9.51
C ILE A 111 -16.82 -6.39 -10.75
N VAL A 112 -17.24 -7.65 -10.59
CA VAL A 112 -17.43 -8.58 -11.72
C VAL A 112 -18.53 -8.07 -12.67
N ALA A 113 -19.65 -7.57 -12.15
CA ALA A 113 -20.72 -7.01 -12.95
C ALA A 113 -20.29 -5.76 -13.74
N ASP A 114 -19.28 -5.03 -13.25
CA ASP A 114 -18.71 -3.86 -13.92
C ASP A 114 -17.70 -4.21 -15.03
N GLY A 115 -17.53 -5.50 -15.33
CA GLY A 115 -16.76 -6.01 -16.47
C GLY A 115 -15.40 -6.62 -16.12
N VAL A 116 -15.10 -6.81 -14.84
CA VAL A 116 -13.89 -7.50 -14.40
C VAL A 116 -14.10 -9.02 -14.44
N SER A 117 -13.11 -9.77 -14.92
CA SER A 117 -13.17 -11.25 -14.87
C SER A 117 -13.25 -11.73 -13.41
N ASP A 118 -14.09 -12.73 -13.17
CA ASP A 118 -14.22 -13.36 -11.85
C ASP A 118 -12.87 -13.88 -11.31
N SER A 119 -12.03 -14.39 -12.20
CA SER A 119 -10.66 -14.85 -11.86
C SER A 119 -9.72 -13.71 -11.43
N SER A 120 -10.06 -12.47 -11.73
CA SER A 120 -9.29 -11.27 -11.37
C SER A 120 -9.80 -10.60 -10.08
N VAL A 121 -10.81 -11.17 -9.44
CA VAL A 121 -11.35 -10.67 -8.17
C VAL A 121 -11.15 -11.69 -7.07
N SER A 122 -10.53 -11.26 -5.98
CA SER A 122 -10.34 -12.10 -4.79
C SER A 122 -10.97 -11.46 -3.56
N VAL A 123 -11.47 -12.28 -2.65
CA VAL A 123 -12.06 -11.84 -1.38
C VAL A 123 -11.25 -12.42 -0.23
N GLY A 124 -10.94 -11.58 0.75
CA GLY A 124 -10.23 -11.98 1.96
C GLY A 124 -10.75 -11.27 3.19
N ALA A 125 -10.23 -11.66 4.33
CA ALA A 125 -10.53 -11.03 5.60
C ALA A 125 -9.29 -11.04 6.49
N LYS A 126 -9.09 -9.97 7.27
CA LYS A 126 -8.00 -9.88 8.24
C LYS A 126 -8.38 -9.00 9.42
N THR A 127 -7.75 -9.23 10.55
CA THR A 127 -7.79 -8.30 11.67
C THR A 127 -6.71 -7.24 11.47
N ALA A 128 -7.14 -6.00 11.28
CA ALA A 128 -6.25 -4.86 11.10
C ALA A 128 -7.04 -3.55 11.31
N GLY A 129 -6.30 -2.46 11.48
CA GLY A 129 -6.92 -1.14 11.60
C GLY A 129 -7.64 -0.90 12.92
N LEU A 130 -8.40 0.18 12.94
CA LEU A 130 -9.16 0.62 14.11
C LEU A 130 -10.68 0.49 13.92
N ASP A 131 -11.12 0.32 12.67
CA ASP A 131 -12.53 0.31 12.29
C ASP A 131 -12.88 -0.96 11.53
N GLN A 132 -14.15 -1.30 11.55
CA GLN A 132 -14.72 -2.30 10.67
C GLN A 132 -14.93 -1.67 9.29
N VAL A 133 -14.34 -2.26 8.26
CA VAL A 133 -14.39 -1.70 6.91
C VAL A 133 -14.15 -2.78 5.86
N VAL A 134 -14.68 -2.58 4.66
CA VAL A 134 -14.31 -3.37 3.50
C VAL A 134 -13.49 -2.49 2.55
N LEU A 135 -12.27 -2.93 2.28
CA LEU A 135 -11.31 -2.24 1.43
C LEU A 135 -11.19 -2.93 0.08
N VAL A 136 -11.13 -2.17 -0.98
CA VAL A 136 -10.87 -2.67 -2.33
C VAL A 136 -9.49 -2.20 -2.75
N TYR A 137 -8.63 -3.15 -3.06
CA TYR A 137 -7.27 -2.90 -3.57
C TYR A 137 -7.17 -3.29 -5.04
N VAL A 138 -6.27 -2.63 -5.76
CA VAL A 138 -5.88 -2.96 -7.14
C VAL A 138 -4.42 -3.42 -7.15
N LYS A 139 -4.15 -4.44 -7.97
CA LYS A 139 -2.80 -4.98 -8.20
C LYS A 139 -2.44 -4.90 -9.68
#